data_0d33d7b6e9b5d013814eed16a176d0c6
#
_entry.id   0d33d7b6e9b5d013814eed16a176d0c6
#
_cell.length_a   1.000
_cell.length_b   1.000
_cell.length_c   1.000
_cell.angle_alpha   90.00
_cell.angle_beta   90.00
_cell.angle_gamma   90.00
#
_symmetry.space_group_name_H-M   'P 1'
#
loop_
_entity.id
_entity.type
_entity.pdbx_description
1 polymer ?
#
loop_
_entity_poly.entity_id
_entity_poly.type
_entity_poly.pdbx_seq_one_letter_code
_entity_poly.pdbx_strand_id
1 'polypeptide(L)'
;MGARPGRVAGKKALITGAAGGLGEAMAFMLAREGAIVALSDIDGDRAAALAARINAEISGAAFAYAHDVAGEADWERVIAAAVADLGGLSVLINNAGVGGPLAFVEQDTVENWQRQYEINLRSIMLGAKHAMPHLRAAAPASIINISSIAGLAAAPGMGAYNATKAAVWMYTKTLALEAAKADWNVRCNSVHPVFIKTPILDPFIAMAGGDEDKAHERLARGIPLKRIGEPDDVAYCVLYLASDESKFVTGAEFKIDGGLLAQ
;
A
#
# COMPACT_ATOMS: atom_id res chain seq x y z
N MET A 1 -3.32 21.96 -28.68
CA MET A 1 -4.01 21.58 -27.46
C MET A 1 -2.92 21.23 -26.44
N GLY A 2 -2.79 21.99 -25.34
CA GLY A 2 -1.83 21.65 -24.28
C GLY A 2 -2.21 20.30 -23.66
N ALA A 3 -1.22 19.47 -23.33
CA ALA A 3 -1.45 18.22 -22.63
C ALA A 3 -2.24 18.50 -21.33
N ARG A 4 -3.26 17.71 -21.02
CA ARG A 4 -3.96 17.84 -19.74
C ARG A 4 -2.96 17.53 -18.62
N PRO A 5 -2.98 18.28 -17.51
CA PRO A 5 -2.18 17.92 -16.35
C PRO A 5 -2.55 16.50 -15.88
N GLY A 6 -1.57 15.72 -15.42
CA GLY A 6 -1.81 14.38 -14.87
C GLY A 6 -2.78 14.44 -13.68
N ARG A 7 -3.45 13.34 -13.40
CA ARG A 7 -4.53 13.20 -12.39
C ARG A 7 -4.08 13.53 -10.96
N VAL A 8 -2.78 13.42 -10.69
CA VAL A 8 -2.14 13.74 -9.40
C VAL A 8 -1.02 14.77 -9.56
N ALA A 9 -1.14 15.64 -10.57
CA ALA A 9 -0.16 16.70 -10.81
C ALA A 9 0.05 17.57 -9.56
N GLY A 10 1.33 17.72 -9.14
CA GLY A 10 1.71 18.46 -7.96
C GLY A 10 1.48 17.77 -6.61
N LYS A 11 0.90 16.56 -6.58
CA LYS A 11 0.83 15.76 -5.36
C LYS A 11 2.22 15.25 -4.97
N LYS A 12 2.46 15.11 -3.67
CA LYS A 12 3.71 14.71 -3.04
C LYS A 12 3.42 13.46 -2.23
N ALA A 13 3.87 12.30 -2.73
CA ALA A 13 3.46 11.01 -2.21
C ALA A 13 4.62 10.25 -1.58
N LEU A 14 4.43 9.71 -0.36
CA LEU A 14 5.30 8.72 0.24
C LEU A 14 4.67 7.33 0.08
N ILE A 15 5.44 6.38 -0.43
CA ILE A 15 5.03 4.98 -0.64
C ILE A 15 5.97 4.08 0.15
N THR A 16 5.44 3.30 1.09
CA THR A 16 6.24 2.30 1.83
C THR A 16 6.20 0.93 1.14
N GLY A 17 7.28 0.13 1.28
CA GLY A 17 7.40 -1.12 0.56
C GLY A 17 7.41 -0.90 -0.95
N ALA A 18 8.12 0.14 -1.39
CA ALA A 18 8.04 0.60 -2.77
C ALA A 18 8.92 -0.20 -3.74
N ALA A 19 9.91 -0.96 -3.25
CA ALA A 19 10.94 -1.58 -4.08
C ALA A 19 10.49 -2.79 -4.92
N GLY A 20 9.19 -3.07 -4.98
CA GLY A 20 8.67 -4.16 -5.81
C GLY A 20 7.16 -4.35 -5.70
N GLY A 21 6.64 -5.27 -6.50
CA GLY A 21 5.23 -5.64 -6.50
C GLY A 21 4.28 -4.46 -6.68
N LEU A 22 3.32 -4.30 -5.76
CA LEU A 22 2.35 -3.21 -5.79
C LEU A 22 3.01 -1.83 -5.66
N GLY A 23 4.04 -1.72 -4.80
CA GLY A 23 4.72 -0.46 -4.53
C GLY A 23 5.36 0.13 -5.78
N GLU A 24 6.05 -0.69 -6.57
CA GLU A 24 6.67 -0.30 -7.84
C GLU A 24 5.61 0.18 -8.86
N ALA A 25 4.52 -0.56 -9.05
CA ALA A 25 3.46 -0.19 -9.98
C ALA A 25 2.79 1.14 -9.58
N MET A 26 2.50 1.32 -8.29
CA MET A 26 1.95 2.58 -7.78
C MET A 26 2.92 3.75 -7.97
N ALA A 27 4.22 3.55 -7.73
CA ALA A 27 5.24 4.56 -7.89
C ALA A 27 5.33 5.07 -9.33
N PHE A 28 5.44 4.17 -10.31
CA PHE A 28 5.45 4.54 -11.72
C PHE A 28 4.15 5.22 -12.14
N MET A 29 3.00 4.70 -11.75
CA MET A 29 1.71 5.26 -12.13
C MET A 29 1.52 6.68 -11.60
N LEU A 30 1.82 6.91 -10.32
CA LEU A 30 1.70 8.25 -9.74
C LEU A 30 2.70 9.24 -10.34
N ALA A 31 3.94 8.83 -10.58
CA ALA A 31 4.94 9.68 -11.23
C ALA A 31 4.53 10.08 -12.66
N ARG A 32 4.04 9.11 -13.47
CA ARG A 32 3.54 9.36 -14.83
C ARG A 32 2.33 10.29 -14.85
N GLU A 33 1.55 10.30 -13.79
CA GLU A 33 0.38 11.17 -13.61
C GLU A 33 0.71 12.48 -12.87
N GLY A 34 2.02 12.80 -12.74
CA GLY A 34 2.51 14.12 -12.33
C GLY A 34 2.74 14.32 -10.84
N ALA A 35 2.75 13.26 -10.03
CA ALA A 35 3.19 13.33 -8.64
C ALA A 35 4.71 13.29 -8.54
N ILE A 36 5.26 13.86 -7.47
CA ILE A 36 6.63 13.58 -7.02
C ILE A 36 6.53 12.51 -5.92
N VAL A 37 7.31 11.44 -6.04
CA VAL A 37 7.18 10.26 -5.18
C VAL A 37 8.44 10.05 -4.33
N ALA A 38 8.24 9.82 -3.04
CA ALA A 38 9.23 9.33 -2.09
C ALA A 38 9.03 7.81 -1.94
N LEU A 39 10.01 7.04 -2.29
CA LEU A 39 10.00 5.57 -2.31
C LEU A 39 10.75 5.05 -1.10
N SER A 40 10.08 4.39 -0.18
CA SER A 40 10.75 3.83 0.99
C SER A 40 10.60 2.32 1.07
N ASP A 41 11.69 1.64 1.39
CA ASP A 41 11.75 0.18 1.51
C ASP A 41 12.83 -0.23 2.50
N ILE A 42 12.70 -1.42 3.08
CA ILE A 42 13.76 -2.00 3.91
C ILE A 42 15.02 -2.26 3.08
N ASP A 43 14.84 -2.59 1.79
CA ASP A 43 15.90 -2.67 0.79
C ASP A 43 16.10 -1.30 0.12
N GLY A 44 16.93 -0.46 0.75
CA GLY A 44 17.23 0.88 0.27
C GLY A 44 17.87 0.91 -1.12
N ASP A 45 18.68 -0.10 -1.47
CA ASP A 45 19.35 -0.17 -2.77
C ASP A 45 18.34 -0.42 -3.89
N ARG A 46 17.38 -1.32 -3.67
CA ARG A 46 16.29 -1.55 -4.63
C ARG A 46 15.37 -0.33 -4.75
N ALA A 47 15.09 0.36 -3.65
CA ALA A 47 14.33 1.62 -3.71
C ALA A 47 15.07 2.69 -4.52
N ALA A 48 16.40 2.82 -4.34
CA ALA A 48 17.22 3.74 -5.11
C ALA A 48 17.28 3.38 -6.60
N ALA A 49 17.41 2.10 -6.94
CA ALA A 49 17.35 1.62 -8.31
C ALA A 49 16.00 1.93 -8.97
N LEU A 50 14.89 1.78 -8.25
CA LEU A 50 13.56 2.16 -8.74
C LEU A 50 13.44 3.67 -8.96
N ALA A 51 13.91 4.48 -8.03
CA ALA A 51 13.92 5.94 -8.18
C ALA A 51 14.73 6.38 -9.41
N ALA A 52 15.89 5.77 -9.65
CA ALA A 52 16.70 6.02 -10.83
C ALA A 52 15.95 5.67 -12.14
N ARG A 53 15.22 4.56 -12.17
CA ARG A 53 14.39 4.16 -13.32
C ARG A 53 13.27 5.17 -13.59
N ILE A 54 12.57 5.61 -12.55
CA ILE A 54 11.50 6.63 -12.68
C ILE A 54 12.10 7.95 -13.16
N ASN A 55 13.23 8.39 -12.59
CA ASN A 55 13.88 9.64 -12.95
C ASN A 55 14.48 9.63 -14.37
N ALA A 56 14.79 8.45 -14.92
CA ALA A 56 15.18 8.31 -16.32
C ALA A 56 14.02 8.58 -17.28
N GLU A 57 12.78 8.30 -16.87
CA GLU A 57 11.57 8.60 -17.65
C GLU A 57 11.07 10.03 -17.36
N ILE A 58 11.10 10.45 -16.09
CA ILE A 58 10.51 11.72 -15.62
C ILE A 58 11.50 12.35 -14.62
N SER A 59 12.30 13.28 -15.12
CA SER A 59 13.38 13.91 -14.34
C SER A 59 12.88 14.55 -13.05
N GLY A 60 13.49 14.21 -11.91
CA GLY A 60 13.19 14.77 -10.60
C GLY A 60 11.89 14.29 -9.97
N ALA A 61 11.28 13.21 -10.50
CA ALA A 61 9.99 12.70 -10.02
C ALA A 61 10.09 11.74 -8.82
N ALA A 62 11.28 11.22 -8.50
CA ALA A 62 11.41 10.19 -7.46
C ALA A 62 12.64 10.38 -6.57
N PHE A 63 12.44 10.14 -5.26
CA PHE A 63 13.45 10.05 -4.20
C PHE A 63 13.37 8.70 -3.52
N ALA A 64 14.45 8.21 -2.91
CA ALA A 64 14.48 6.88 -2.27
C ALA A 64 15.08 6.90 -0.88
N TYR A 65 14.55 6.04 0.01
CA TYR A 65 14.97 5.95 1.41
C TYR A 65 14.98 4.49 1.87
N ALA A 66 16.06 4.08 2.56
CA ALA A 66 16.04 2.86 3.37
C ALA A 66 15.12 3.10 4.56
N HIS A 67 14.17 2.19 4.83
CA HIS A 67 13.13 2.38 5.82
C HIS A 67 12.66 1.05 6.42
N ASP A 68 12.97 0.79 7.68
CA ASP A 68 12.29 -0.23 8.45
C ASP A 68 10.99 0.33 9.04
N VAL A 69 9.85 -0.03 8.45
CA VAL A 69 8.53 0.45 8.90
C VAL A 69 8.14 -0.02 10.30
N ALA A 70 8.82 -1.03 10.88
CA ALA A 70 8.63 -1.45 12.26
C ALA A 70 9.35 -0.51 13.26
N GLY A 71 10.32 0.29 12.82
CA GLY A 71 11.09 1.21 13.65
C GLY A 71 10.47 2.61 13.70
N GLU A 72 10.07 3.10 14.89
CA GLU A 72 9.49 4.45 15.01
C GLU A 72 10.50 5.55 14.66
N ALA A 73 11.76 5.41 15.09
CA ALA A 73 12.82 6.38 14.74
C ALA A 73 13.08 6.45 13.22
N ASP A 74 12.90 5.36 12.51
CA ASP A 74 12.99 5.35 11.04
C ASP A 74 11.84 6.14 10.40
N TRP A 75 10.63 6.04 10.93
CA TRP A 75 9.52 6.88 10.49
C TRP A 75 9.80 8.37 10.67
N GLU A 76 10.32 8.79 11.82
CA GLU A 76 10.71 10.18 12.06
C GLU A 76 11.73 10.66 11.04
N ARG A 77 12.78 9.90 10.83
CA ARG A 77 13.85 10.19 9.88
C ARG A 77 13.34 10.28 8.43
N VAL A 78 12.59 9.27 7.99
CA VAL A 78 12.12 9.16 6.60
C VAL A 78 11.07 10.22 6.28
N ILE A 79 10.12 10.49 7.18
CA ILE A 79 9.14 11.56 6.99
C ILE A 79 9.83 12.92 6.88
N ALA A 80 10.79 13.22 7.77
CA ALA A 80 11.51 14.48 7.73
C ALA A 80 12.28 14.67 6.41
N ALA A 81 12.99 13.62 5.97
CA ALA A 81 13.72 13.64 4.69
C ALA A 81 12.78 13.77 3.48
N ALA A 82 11.72 12.96 3.43
CA ALA A 82 10.75 13.01 2.34
C ALA A 82 10.05 14.39 2.25
N VAL A 83 9.67 14.97 3.38
CA VAL A 83 9.06 16.32 3.41
C VAL A 83 10.03 17.38 2.91
N ALA A 84 11.31 17.29 3.25
CA ALA A 84 12.32 18.22 2.77
C ALA A 84 12.54 18.10 1.25
N ASP A 85 12.73 16.89 0.75
CA ASP A 85 13.01 16.63 -0.66
C ASP A 85 11.79 16.91 -1.56
N LEU A 86 10.59 16.55 -1.12
CA LEU A 86 9.34 16.80 -1.84
C LEU A 86 8.83 18.23 -1.68
N GLY A 87 9.31 18.97 -0.67
CA GLY A 87 8.77 20.28 -0.27
C GLY A 87 7.36 20.19 0.34
N GLY A 88 7.04 19.10 1.04
CA GLY A 88 5.76 18.81 1.70
C GLY A 88 5.31 17.36 1.49
N LEU A 89 4.15 16.98 2.06
CA LEU A 89 3.58 15.63 1.93
C LEU A 89 2.06 15.70 1.86
N SER A 90 1.45 15.29 0.74
CA SER A 90 0.00 15.35 0.54
C SER A 90 -0.64 13.95 0.34
N VAL A 91 0.16 12.92 0.12
CA VAL A 91 -0.32 11.53 -0.02
C VAL A 91 0.59 10.58 0.76
N LEU A 92 0.02 9.77 1.64
CA LEU A 92 0.71 8.66 2.31
C LEU A 92 0.10 7.34 1.83
N ILE A 93 0.94 6.45 1.29
CA ILE A 93 0.54 5.10 0.89
C ILE A 93 1.26 4.09 1.79
N ASN A 94 0.54 3.57 2.76
CA ASN A 94 1.00 2.51 3.63
C ASN A 94 0.83 1.16 2.89
N ASN A 95 1.85 0.77 2.15
CA ASN A 95 1.84 -0.44 1.34
C ASN A 95 2.74 -1.55 1.90
N ALA A 96 3.79 -1.22 2.64
CA ALA A 96 4.65 -2.22 3.25
C ALA A 96 3.85 -3.27 4.01
N GLY A 97 4.14 -4.53 3.77
CA GLY A 97 3.43 -5.63 4.42
C GLY A 97 4.09 -6.97 4.11
N VAL A 98 3.83 -7.92 4.98
CA VAL A 98 4.34 -9.29 4.85
C VAL A 98 3.22 -10.30 5.03
N GLY A 99 3.30 -11.41 4.29
CA GLY A 99 2.60 -12.63 4.64
C GLY A 99 3.35 -13.39 5.75
N GLY A 100 2.77 -14.49 6.17
CA GLY A 100 3.41 -15.44 7.06
C GLY A 100 3.32 -16.86 6.48
N PRO A 101 3.89 -17.85 7.18
CA PRO A 101 3.67 -19.25 6.84
C PRO A 101 2.18 -19.57 6.94
N LEU A 102 1.70 -20.48 6.09
CA LEU A 102 0.37 -21.06 6.25
C LEU A 102 0.44 -22.08 7.40
N ALA A 103 -0.13 -21.74 8.55
CA ALA A 103 -0.09 -22.55 9.76
C ALA A 103 -1.45 -22.60 10.45
N PHE A 104 -1.91 -23.81 10.81
CA PHE A 104 -3.07 -23.95 11.68
C PHE A 104 -2.70 -23.48 13.10
N VAL A 105 -3.73 -23.20 13.90
CA VAL A 105 -3.58 -22.56 15.22
C VAL A 105 -2.58 -23.24 16.15
N GLU A 106 -2.45 -24.58 16.09
CA GLU A 106 -1.50 -25.34 16.91
C GLU A 106 -0.03 -25.23 16.44
N GLN A 107 0.19 -24.85 15.18
CA GLN A 107 1.52 -24.70 14.57
C GLN A 107 1.94 -23.25 14.39
N ASP A 108 1.02 -22.31 14.53
CA ASP A 108 1.36 -20.88 14.41
C ASP A 108 2.14 -20.41 15.64
N THR A 109 3.02 -19.44 15.45
CA THR A 109 3.95 -19.01 16.50
C THR A 109 3.69 -17.57 16.94
N VAL A 110 4.05 -17.25 18.19
CA VAL A 110 3.98 -15.88 18.73
C VAL A 110 4.85 -14.94 17.91
N GLU A 111 6.02 -15.40 17.46
CA GLU A 111 6.95 -14.63 16.65
C GLU A 111 6.36 -14.25 15.29
N ASN A 112 5.61 -15.19 14.64
CA ASN A 112 4.89 -14.90 13.40
C ASN A 112 3.81 -13.83 13.61
N TRP A 113 3.03 -13.95 14.70
CA TRP A 113 2.02 -12.96 15.07
C TRP A 113 2.64 -11.59 15.36
N GLN A 114 3.73 -11.55 16.15
CA GLN A 114 4.44 -10.32 16.49
C GLN A 114 4.98 -9.64 15.22
N ARG A 115 5.66 -10.40 14.35
CA ARG A 115 6.22 -9.86 13.11
C ARG A 115 5.14 -9.28 12.21
N GLN A 116 4.01 -9.98 12.04
CA GLN A 116 2.92 -9.48 11.21
C GLN A 116 2.22 -8.28 11.84
N TYR A 117 2.05 -8.24 13.15
CA TYR A 117 1.54 -7.08 13.87
C TYR A 117 2.43 -5.85 13.65
N GLU A 118 3.74 -5.97 13.87
CA GLU A 118 4.69 -4.86 13.73
C GLU A 118 4.69 -4.28 12.30
N ILE A 119 4.73 -5.16 11.28
CA ILE A 119 4.87 -4.72 9.89
C ILE A 119 3.53 -4.38 9.26
N ASN A 120 2.46 -5.16 9.47
CA ASN A 120 1.20 -4.96 8.75
C ASN A 120 0.26 -3.94 9.42
N LEU A 121 0.38 -3.74 10.75
CA LEU A 121 -0.56 -2.90 11.50
C LEU A 121 0.13 -1.74 12.22
N ARG A 122 1.10 -2.03 13.11
CA ARG A 122 1.77 -0.99 13.89
C ARG A 122 2.47 0.03 12.99
N SER A 123 3.08 -0.42 11.89
CA SER A 123 3.68 0.46 10.89
C SER A 123 2.70 1.50 10.34
N ILE A 124 1.46 1.10 10.06
CA ILE A 124 0.42 2.01 9.54
C ILE A 124 0.04 3.06 10.60
N MET A 125 -0.02 2.66 11.87
CA MET A 125 -0.23 3.60 12.97
C MET A 125 0.92 4.60 13.08
N LEU A 126 2.17 4.13 13.01
CA LEU A 126 3.36 5.00 13.04
C LEU A 126 3.37 5.95 11.82
N GLY A 127 3.09 5.43 10.63
CA GLY A 127 2.99 6.24 9.42
C GLY A 127 1.94 7.34 9.53
N ALA A 128 0.75 7.01 9.99
CA ALA A 128 -0.30 8.00 10.21
C ALA A 128 0.11 9.04 11.28
N LYS A 129 0.68 8.59 12.40
CA LYS A 129 1.13 9.46 13.49
C LYS A 129 2.14 10.51 13.02
N HIS A 130 3.21 10.07 12.36
CA HIS A 130 4.31 10.95 11.97
C HIS A 130 4.00 11.76 10.70
N ALA A 131 3.20 11.24 9.76
CA ALA A 131 2.83 11.97 8.56
C ALA A 131 1.70 13.01 8.77
N MET A 132 0.81 12.80 9.75
CA MET A 132 -0.40 13.63 9.91
C MET A 132 -0.12 15.14 10.00
N PRO A 133 0.86 15.65 10.75
CA PRO A 133 1.15 17.09 10.77
C PRO A 133 1.46 17.67 9.39
N HIS A 134 2.19 16.92 8.57
CA HIS A 134 2.60 17.31 7.22
C HIS A 134 1.44 17.20 6.22
N LEU A 135 0.62 16.15 6.33
CA LEU A 135 -0.58 15.98 5.51
C LEU A 135 -1.59 17.11 5.75
N ARG A 136 -1.77 17.50 7.01
CA ARG A 136 -2.63 18.67 7.36
C ARG A 136 -2.10 19.96 6.78
N ALA A 137 -0.80 20.18 6.85
CA ALA A 137 -0.15 21.38 6.29
C ALA A 137 -0.26 21.46 4.75
N ALA A 138 -0.35 20.31 4.08
CA ALA A 138 -0.47 20.19 2.63
C ALA A 138 -1.90 19.83 2.16
N ALA A 139 -2.91 19.97 3.03
CA ALA A 139 -4.29 19.62 2.69
C ALA A 139 -4.82 20.41 1.46
N PRO A 140 -5.66 19.80 0.61
CA PRO A 140 -6.31 18.49 0.77
C PRO A 140 -5.35 17.31 0.58
N ALA A 141 -5.40 16.34 1.51
CA ALA A 141 -4.46 15.23 1.57
C ALA A 141 -5.17 13.85 1.64
N SER A 142 -4.44 12.79 1.37
CA SER A 142 -4.97 11.42 1.34
C SER A 142 -4.04 10.41 2.01
N ILE A 143 -4.59 9.56 2.88
CA ILE A 143 -3.95 8.35 3.40
C ILE A 143 -4.61 7.16 2.72
N ILE A 144 -3.80 6.25 2.19
CA ILE A 144 -4.23 5.03 1.50
C ILE A 144 -3.54 3.85 2.16
N ASN A 145 -4.30 2.98 2.80
CA ASN A 145 -3.80 1.81 3.50
C ASN A 145 -4.05 0.56 2.66
N ILE A 146 -2.99 -0.16 2.30
CA ILE A 146 -3.13 -1.43 1.58
C ILE A 146 -3.42 -2.54 2.60
N SER A 147 -4.68 -2.95 2.61
CA SER A 147 -5.16 -4.10 3.36
C SER A 147 -5.13 -5.37 2.50
N SER A 148 -6.15 -6.19 2.57
CA SER A 148 -6.36 -7.40 1.77
C SER A 148 -7.83 -7.82 1.87
N ILE A 149 -8.33 -8.60 0.93
CA ILE A 149 -9.60 -9.33 1.13
C ILE A 149 -9.53 -10.25 2.34
N ALA A 150 -8.33 -10.70 2.72
CA ALA A 150 -8.10 -11.51 3.93
C ALA A 150 -8.45 -10.77 5.24
N GLY A 151 -8.61 -9.44 5.19
CA GLY A 151 -9.16 -8.64 6.29
C GLY A 151 -10.69 -8.58 6.30
N LEU A 152 -11.36 -9.05 5.26
CA LEU A 152 -12.82 -9.04 5.10
C LEU A 152 -13.42 -10.46 5.11
N ALA A 153 -12.66 -11.45 4.66
CA ALA A 153 -13.03 -12.86 4.65
C ALA A 153 -11.84 -13.71 5.10
N ALA A 154 -12.10 -14.60 6.06
CA ALA A 154 -11.05 -15.42 6.63
C ALA A 154 -10.66 -16.59 5.72
N ALA A 155 -9.37 -16.97 5.76
CA ALA A 155 -8.87 -18.19 5.16
C ALA A 155 -8.15 -19.04 6.22
N PRO A 156 -8.32 -20.38 6.22
CA PRO A 156 -7.61 -21.27 7.13
C PRO A 156 -6.08 -21.13 6.97
N GLY A 157 -5.35 -21.22 8.07
CA GLY A 157 -3.89 -21.13 8.08
C GLY A 157 -3.31 -19.71 7.96
N MET A 158 -4.15 -18.67 7.98
CA MET A 158 -3.74 -17.27 7.82
C MET A 158 -4.14 -16.41 9.03
N GLY A 159 -4.12 -16.98 10.24
CA GLY A 159 -4.65 -16.32 11.44
C GLY A 159 -4.11 -14.91 11.68
N ALA A 160 -2.80 -14.77 11.81
CA ALA A 160 -2.15 -13.47 12.04
C ALA A 160 -2.36 -12.49 10.88
N TYR A 161 -2.29 -12.97 9.64
CA TYR A 161 -2.50 -12.13 8.46
C TYR A 161 -3.93 -11.59 8.39
N ASN A 162 -4.93 -12.47 8.55
CA ASN A 162 -6.34 -12.08 8.55
C ASN A 162 -6.62 -11.05 9.66
N ALA A 163 -6.13 -11.31 10.87
CA ALA A 163 -6.33 -10.42 12.02
C ALA A 163 -5.70 -9.04 11.79
N THR A 164 -4.45 -8.98 11.31
CA THR A 164 -3.76 -7.71 11.07
C THR A 164 -4.41 -6.92 9.92
N LYS A 165 -4.83 -7.57 8.84
CA LYS A 165 -5.49 -6.90 7.70
C LYS A 165 -6.92 -6.46 8.03
N ALA A 166 -7.65 -7.17 8.90
CA ALA A 166 -8.92 -6.72 9.46
C ALA A 166 -8.74 -5.50 10.36
N ALA A 167 -7.70 -5.49 11.19
CA ALA A 167 -7.37 -4.33 12.02
C ALA A 167 -7.00 -3.10 11.19
N VAL A 168 -6.26 -3.25 10.08
CA VAL A 168 -5.98 -2.15 9.12
C VAL A 168 -7.27 -1.55 8.57
N TRP A 169 -8.22 -2.38 8.15
CA TRP A 169 -9.53 -1.95 7.67
C TRP A 169 -10.26 -1.10 8.72
N MET A 170 -10.38 -1.60 9.96
CA MET A 170 -11.07 -0.87 11.01
C MET A 170 -10.33 0.41 11.44
N TYR A 171 -8.98 0.35 11.55
CA TYR A 171 -8.18 1.53 11.90
C TYR A 171 -8.27 2.62 10.83
N THR A 172 -8.37 2.27 9.54
CA THR A 172 -8.61 3.22 8.46
C THR A 172 -9.90 4.03 8.68
N LYS A 173 -10.98 3.38 9.11
CA LYS A 173 -12.26 4.06 9.42
C LYS A 173 -12.12 5.01 10.63
N THR A 174 -11.37 4.59 11.65
CA THR A 174 -11.07 5.44 12.81
C THR A 174 -10.34 6.71 12.38
N LEU A 175 -9.24 6.56 11.61
CA LEU A 175 -8.47 7.71 11.10
C LEU A 175 -9.33 8.66 10.25
N ALA A 176 -10.18 8.11 9.38
CA ALA A 176 -11.09 8.90 8.56
C ALA A 176 -12.05 9.76 9.40
N LEU A 177 -12.63 9.17 10.46
CA LEU A 177 -13.55 9.86 11.36
C LEU A 177 -12.84 10.88 12.25
N GLU A 178 -11.63 10.57 12.74
CA GLU A 178 -10.81 11.52 13.51
C GLU A 178 -10.45 12.75 12.66
N ALA A 179 -9.97 12.52 11.43
CA ALA A 179 -9.63 13.60 10.50
C ALA A 179 -10.83 14.48 10.17
N ALA A 180 -11.99 13.87 9.93
CA ALA A 180 -13.24 14.60 9.66
C ALA A 180 -13.72 15.39 10.88
N LYS A 181 -13.70 14.78 12.07
CA LYS A 181 -14.11 15.45 13.32
C LYS A 181 -13.22 16.64 13.67
N ALA A 182 -11.94 16.55 13.35
CA ALA A 182 -10.95 17.59 13.62
C ALA A 182 -10.81 18.63 12.48
N ASP A 183 -11.61 18.51 11.42
CA ASP A 183 -11.57 19.38 10.22
C ASP A 183 -10.17 19.48 9.56
N TRP A 184 -9.47 18.36 9.49
CA TRP A 184 -8.10 18.34 8.96
C TRP A 184 -8.03 18.34 7.43
N ASN A 185 -9.13 18.10 6.74
CA ASN A 185 -9.20 17.94 5.29
C ASN A 185 -8.22 16.86 4.77
N VAL A 186 -8.10 15.77 5.54
CA VAL A 186 -7.32 14.57 5.22
C VAL A 186 -8.28 13.39 5.08
N ARG A 187 -8.29 12.74 3.93
CA ARG A 187 -9.09 11.53 3.69
C ARG A 187 -8.27 10.28 4.04
N CYS A 188 -8.92 9.23 4.49
CA CYS A 188 -8.28 7.94 4.76
C CYS A 188 -9.13 6.80 4.22
N ASN A 189 -8.59 5.98 3.33
CA ASN A 189 -9.29 4.86 2.70
C ASN A 189 -8.42 3.60 2.66
N SER A 190 -9.05 2.43 2.56
CA SER A 190 -8.35 1.15 2.45
C SER A 190 -8.62 0.47 1.11
N VAL A 191 -7.57 -0.17 0.57
CA VAL A 191 -7.64 -0.99 -0.65
C VAL A 191 -7.43 -2.44 -0.25
N HIS A 192 -8.27 -3.33 -0.77
CA HIS A 192 -8.34 -4.74 -0.41
C HIS A 192 -8.12 -5.62 -1.65
N PRO A 193 -6.85 -5.84 -2.05
CA PRO A 193 -6.54 -6.75 -3.15
C PRO A 193 -6.79 -8.21 -2.78
N VAL A 194 -7.07 -9.02 -3.79
CA VAL A 194 -7.02 -10.49 -3.70
C VAL A 194 -5.62 -10.98 -4.12
N PHE A 195 -5.54 -12.07 -4.84
CA PHE A 195 -4.31 -12.58 -5.43
C PHE A 195 -3.84 -11.67 -6.57
N ILE A 196 -2.78 -10.92 -6.33
CA ILE A 196 -2.12 -10.05 -7.32
C ILE A 196 -0.75 -10.62 -7.63
N LYS A 197 -0.34 -10.61 -8.89
CA LYS A 197 0.94 -11.13 -9.38
C LYS A 197 2.12 -10.35 -8.79
N THR A 198 2.56 -10.77 -7.61
CA THR A 198 3.64 -10.17 -6.82
C THR A 198 4.34 -11.24 -6.01
N PRO A 199 5.55 -11.02 -5.48
CA PRO A 199 6.27 -11.99 -4.66
C PRO A 199 5.52 -12.50 -3.41
N ILE A 200 4.45 -11.83 -2.98
CA ILE A 200 3.61 -12.32 -1.88
C ILE A 200 2.93 -13.66 -2.21
N LEU A 201 2.87 -14.03 -3.49
CA LEU A 201 2.33 -15.33 -3.95
C LEU A 201 3.37 -16.47 -3.94
N ASP A 202 4.65 -16.20 -3.66
CA ASP A 202 5.71 -17.22 -3.69
C ASP A 202 5.38 -18.48 -2.84
N PRO A 203 4.77 -18.39 -1.65
CA PRO A 203 4.35 -19.58 -0.91
C PRO A 203 3.35 -20.46 -1.67
N PHE A 204 2.45 -19.86 -2.43
CA PHE A 204 1.46 -20.59 -3.25
C PHE A 204 2.11 -21.23 -4.48
N ILE A 205 3.11 -20.55 -5.06
CA ILE A 205 3.92 -21.09 -6.17
C ILE A 205 4.73 -22.29 -5.68
N ALA A 206 5.36 -22.18 -4.50
CA ALA A 206 6.09 -23.31 -3.89
C ALA A 206 5.18 -24.52 -3.63
N MET A 207 3.93 -24.30 -3.15
CA MET A 207 2.93 -25.36 -2.96
C MET A 207 2.48 -26.00 -4.31
N ALA A 208 2.64 -25.32 -5.42
CA ALA A 208 2.38 -25.87 -6.75
C ALA A 208 3.62 -26.57 -7.37
N GLY A 209 4.67 -26.79 -6.57
CA GLY A 209 5.92 -27.41 -7.02
C GLY A 209 6.84 -26.46 -7.80
N GLY A 210 6.70 -25.15 -7.61
CA GLY A 210 7.47 -24.11 -8.32
C GLY A 210 6.90 -23.73 -9.70
N ASP A 211 5.77 -24.29 -10.07
CA ASP A 211 5.09 -24.00 -11.34
C ASP A 211 4.17 -22.77 -11.15
N GLU A 212 4.62 -21.63 -11.63
CA GLU A 212 3.93 -20.35 -11.49
C GLU A 212 2.58 -20.34 -12.22
N ASP A 213 2.53 -20.85 -13.45
CA ASP A 213 1.31 -20.86 -14.25
C ASP A 213 0.22 -21.72 -13.59
N LYS A 214 0.60 -22.90 -13.12
CA LYS A 214 -0.29 -23.81 -12.39
C LYS A 214 -0.79 -23.20 -11.07
N ALA A 215 0.07 -22.47 -10.34
CA ALA A 215 -0.32 -21.76 -9.13
C ALA A 215 -1.34 -20.67 -9.46
N HIS A 216 -1.07 -19.85 -10.49
CA HIS A 216 -1.96 -18.76 -10.92
C HIS A 216 -3.31 -19.30 -11.41
N GLU A 217 -3.35 -20.34 -12.23
CA GLU A 217 -4.59 -20.99 -12.64
C GLU A 217 -5.39 -21.50 -11.44
N ARG A 218 -4.73 -22.12 -10.46
CA ARG A 218 -5.39 -22.62 -9.24
C ARG A 218 -6.03 -21.48 -8.44
N LEU A 219 -5.30 -20.37 -8.25
CA LEU A 219 -5.79 -19.20 -7.54
C LEU A 219 -6.93 -18.50 -8.30
N ALA A 220 -6.84 -18.45 -9.63
CA ALA A 220 -7.85 -17.85 -10.50
C ALA A 220 -9.19 -18.59 -10.51
N ARG A 221 -9.23 -19.89 -10.19
CA ARG A 221 -10.48 -20.72 -10.24
C ARG A 221 -11.59 -20.16 -9.35
N GLY A 222 -11.25 -19.61 -8.18
CA GLY A 222 -12.21 -19.02 -7.26
C GLY A 222 -12.64 -17.60 -7.62
N ILE A 223 -11.94 -16.93 -8.55
CA ILE A 223 -12.20 -15.55 -8.93
C ILE A 223 -13.20 -15.51 -10.11
N PRO A 224 -14.34 -14.79 -10.00
CA PRO A 224 -15.32 -14.71 -11.10
C PRO A 224 -14.72 -14.22 -12.44
N LEU A 225 -13.79 -13.25 -12.43
CA LEU A 225 -13.11 -12.76 -13.64
C LEU A 225 -12.07 -13.74 -14.21
N LYS A 226 -11.90 -14.95 -13.61
CA LYS A 226 -11.07 -16.06 -14.12
C LYS A 226 -9.60 -15.73 -14.36
N ARG A 227 -9.07 -14.75 -13.67
CA ARG A 227 -7.64 -14.41 -13.61
C ARG A 227 -7.25 -13.94 -12.21
N ILE A 228 -5.98 -14.01 -11.88
CA ILE A 228 -5.41 -13.23 -10.78
C ILE A 228 -5.26 -11.77 -11.23
N GLY A 229 -5.13 -10.83 -10.29
CA GLY A 229 -4.92 -9.42 -10.60
C GLY A 229 -3.48 -9.13 -11.00
N GLU A 230 -3.30 -8.08 -11.77
CA GLU A 230 -2.00 -7.47 -12.04
C GLU A 230 -1.77 -6.28 -11.09
N PRO A 231 -0.51 -5.89 -10.81
CA PRO A 231 -0.22 -4.74 -9.95
C PRO A 231 -0.94 -3.45 -10.38
N ASP A 232 -1.11 -3.24 -11.68
CA ASP A 232 -1.82 -2.07 -12.22
C ASP A 232 -3.31 -2.05 -11.86
N ASP A 233 -3.96 -3.21 -11.68
CA ASP A 233 -5.37 -3.26 -11.23
C ASP A 233 -5.53 -2.55 -9.87
N VAL A 234 -4.52 -2.66 -9.00
CA VAL A 234 -4.48 -1.97 -7.69
C VAL A 234 -4.03 -0.52 -7.82
N ALA A 235 -3.00 -0.27 -8.64
CA ALA A 235 -2.40 1.05 -8.80
C ALA A 235 -3.40 2.07 -9.36
N TYR A 236 -4.33 1.69 -10.24
CA TYR A 236 -5.41 2.57 -10.71
C TYR A 236 -6.36 3.01 -9.59
N CYS A 237 -6.69 2.13 -8.65
CA CYS A 237 -7.49 2.47 -7.49
C CYS A 237 -6.74 3.46 -6.58
N VAL A 238 -5.45 3.23 -6.34
CA VAL A 238 -4.59 4.12 -5.55
C VAL A 238 -4.45 5.49 -6.23
N LEU A 239 -4.28 5.54 -7.54
CA LEU A 239 -4.27 6.79 -8.31
C LEU A 239 -5.55 7.59 -8.11
N TYR A 240 -6.72 6.95 -8.21
CA TYR A 240 -8.01 7.59 -7.92
C TYR A 240 -8.07 8.14 -6.50
N LEU A 241 -7.66 7.37 -5.50
CA LEU A 241 -7.68 7.78 -4.09
C LEU A 241 -6.66 8.87 -3.74
N ALA A 242 -5.54 8.93 -4.47
CA ALA A 242 -4.54 9.98 -4.34
C ALA A 242 -4.98 11.30 -4.99
N SER A 243 -5.85 11.23 -5.99
CA SER A 243 -6.33 12.40 -6.76
C SER A 243 -7.47 13.15 -6.06
N ASP A 244 -7.76 14.35 -6.55
CA ASP A 244 -8.91 15.14 -6.09
C ASP A 244 -10.26 14.63 -6.64
N GLU A 245 -10.25 13.66 -7.55
CA GLU A 245 -11.46 12.97 -8.02
C GLU A 245 -12.18 12.26 -6.87
N SER A 246 -11.46 11.82 -5.84
CA SER A 246 -11.98 11.14 -4.66
C SER A 246 -12.24 12.07 -3.46
N LYS A 247 -12.40 13.38 -3.67
CA LYS A 247 -12.56 14.39 -2.61
C LYS A 247 -13.73 14.15 -1.65
N PHE A 248 -14.73 13.38 -2.02
CA PHE A 248 -15.88 13.02 -1.17
C PHE A 248 -15.85 11.56 -0.72
N VAL A 249 -14.66 10.92 -0.72
CA VAL A 249 -14.47 9.51 -0.36
C VAL A 249 -13.50 9.41 0.81
N THR A 250 -14.01 9.03 1.99
CA THR A 250 -13.22 8.76 3.20
C THR A 250 -13.85 7.63 4.01
N GLY A 251 -13.05 6.83 4.70
CA GLY A 251 -13.49 5.66 5.47
C GLY A 251 -13.99 4.50 4.60
N ALA A 252 -13.80 4.57 3.29
CA ALA A 252 -14.26 3.56 2.35
C ALA A 252 -13.26 2.40 2.21
N GLU A 253 -13.80 1.25 1.81
CA GLU A 253 -13.07 0.03 1.48
C GLU A 253 -13.22 -0.27 -0.02
N PHE A 254 -12.10 -0.42 -0.71
CA PHE A 254 -12.07 -0.70 -2.14
C PHE A 254 -11.56 -2.12 -2.39
N LYS A 255 -12.45 -3.01 -2.80
CA LYS A 255 -12.10 -4.39 -3.13
C LYS A 255 -11.60 -4.46 -4.56
N ILE A 256 -10.40 -5.00 -4.74
CA ILE A 256 -9.79 -5.28 -6.04
C ILE A 256 -9.61 -6.80 -6.13
N ASP A 257 -10.71 -7.49 -6.33
CA ASP A 257 -10.81 -8.94 -6.07
C ASP A 257 -11.44 -9.75 -7.22
N GLY A 258 -11.70 -9.11 -8.35
CA GLY A 258 -12.31 -9.77 -9.50
C GLY A 258 -13.70 -10.37 -9.22
N GLY A 259 -14.39 -9.85 -8.19
CA GLY A 259 -15.73 -10.29 -7.79
C GLY A 259 -15.74 -11.43 -6.76
N LEU A 260 -14.58 -11.78 -6.17
CA LEU A 260 -14.49 -12.92 -5.24
C LEU A 260 -15.44 -12.79 -4.05
N LEU A 261 -15.58 -11.60 -3.47
CA LEU A 261 -16.46 -11.34 -2.32
C LEU A 261 -17.86 -10.84 -2.69
N ALA A 262 -18.23 -10.89 -3.96
CA ALA A 262 -19.58 -10.51 -4.41
C ALA A 262 -20.53 -11.71 -4.53
N GLN A 263 -20.06 -12.93 -4.30
CA GLN A 263 -20.79 -14.18 -4.41
C GLN A 263 -21.07 -14.84 -3.04
#